data_540fd71eb3cbb62a254544c4c0adea9f
#
_entry.id   540fd71eb3cbb62a254544c4c0adea9f
#
_cell.length_a   1.000
_cell.length_b   1.000
_cell.length_c   1.000
_cell.angle_alpha   90.00
_cell.angle_beta   90.00
_cell.angle_gamma   90.00
#
_symmetry.space_group_name_H-M   'P 1'
#
loop_
_entity.id
_entity.type
_entity.pdbx_description
1 polymer ?
#
loop_
_entity_poly.entity_id
_entity_poly.type
_entity_poly.pdbx_seq_one_letter_code
_entity_poly.pdbx_strand_id
1 'polypeptide(L)'
;MLFDLRGRRRRGVQATYLLLALLMGGGLVFFGIGGEVSGGLFDAFSDRSGGDVNEQLEERIDKREERLRADPRNEVVLKALVRDYHSLANAQLPSGTIDYPDDARDELAQAGEYWNRYLEAEDGKPDASLARLALTLFEQNALNQPEEAAATMRIIAEAGNSYELYIALVQRATAAGDTRTADLAAQKAVDLAPKRLKKQVKQQAEAAKAPPPTEQAPGQAPAPQEAPTPTPEQ
;
A
#
# COMPACT_ATOMS: atom_id res chain seq x y z
N MET A 1 47.47 -30.89 11.63
CA MET A 1 47.21 -29.68 12.44
C MET A 1 46.83 -28.52 11.52
N LEU A 2 45.54 -28.29 11.38
CA LEU A 2 44.99 -27.37 10.35
C LEU A 2 44.83 -25.92 10.81
N PHE A 3 45.20 -25.58 12.04
CA PHE A 3 45.05 -24.24 12.59
C PHE A 3 46.33 -23.74 13.26
N ASP A 4 47.31 -23.38 12.44
CA ASP A 4 48.48 -22.62 12.95
C ASP A 4 48.15 -21.11 12.91
N LEU A 5 47.87 -20.53 14.06
CA LEU A 5 47.46 -19.13 14.25
C LEU A 5 48.67 -18.20 14.55
N ARG A 6 49.91 -18.58 14.18
CA ARG A 6 51.10 -17.76 14.39
C ARG A 6 51.61 -17.19 13.04
N GLY A 7 51.82 -15.87 13.01
CA GLY A 7 52.45 -15.18 11.91
C GLY A 7 51.53 -14.40 10.98
N ARG A 8 52.02 -14.08 9.75
CA ARG A 8 51.35 -13.28 8.69
C ARG A 8 49.98 -13.81 8.29
N ARG A 9 49.71 -15.12 8.45
CA ARG A 9 48.43 -15.76 8.19
C ARG A 9 47.32 -15.34 9.14
N ARG A 10 47.63 -14.96 10.38
CA ARG A 10 46.61 -14.47 11.35
C ARG A 10 45.95 -13.19 10.87
N ARG A 11 46.68 -12.29 10.24
CA ARG A 11 46.13 -11.04 9.68
C ARG A 11 45.21 -11.30 8.48
N GLY A 12 45.57 -12.30 7.62
CA GLY A 12 44.72 -12.73 6.52
C GLY A 12 43.39 -13.32 7.00
N VAL A 13 43.46 -14.23 7.97
CA VAL A 13 42.26 -14.85 8.55
C VAL A 13 41.39 -13.81 9.26
N GLN A 14 41.97 -12.88 10.01
CA GLN A 14 41.24 -11.77 10.64
C GLN A 14 40.59 -10.85 9.61
N ALA A 15 41.26 -10.52 8.51
CA ALA A 15 40.71 -9.72 7.42
C ALA A 15 39.54 -10.43 6.73
N THR A 16 39.63 -11.75 6.52
CA THR A 16 38.57 -12.55 5.91
C THR A 16 37.33 -12.62 6.82
N TYR A 17 37.51 -12.84 8.13
CA TYR A 17 36.41 -12.83 9.07
C TYR A 17 35.78 -11.46 9.23
N LEU A 18 36.56 -10.38 9.20
CA LEU A 18 36.06 -9.02 9.26
C LEU A 18 35.28 -8.66 8.00
N LEU A 19 35.76 -9.09 6.81
CA LEU A 19 35.05 -8.94 5.55
C LEU A 19 33.73 -9.73 5.54
N LEU A 20 33.76 -10.97 6.07
CA LEU A 20 32.57 -11.82 6.15
C LEU A 20 31.54 -11.25 7.15
N ALA A 21 31.99 -10.73 8.28
CA ALA A 21 31.14 -10.06 9.25
C ALA A 21 30.52 -8.78 8.67
N LEU A 22 31.28 -8.02 7.87
CA LEU A 22 30.82 -6.81 7.22
C LEU A 22 29.82 -7.13 6.08
N LEU A 23 30.06 -8.22 5.33
CA LEU A 23 29.14 -8.71 4.30
C LEU A 23 27.86 -9.29 4.92
N MET A 24 27.96 -10.08 5.99
CA MET A 24 26.76 -10.61 6.68
C MET A 24 26.00 -9.54 7.45
N GLY A 25 26.69 -8.67 8.18
CA GLY A 25 26.06 -7.58 8.94
C GLY A 25 25.57 -6.45 8.03
N GLY A 26 26.37 -6.05 7.05
CA GLY A 26 25.99 -5.01 6.09
C GLY A 26 24.93 -5.45 5.08
N GLY A 27 24.97 -6.72 4.66
CA GLY A 27 23.98 -7.28 3.74
C GLY A 27 22.57 -7.34 4.33
N LEU A 28 22.44 -7.63 5.62
CA LEU A 28 21.15 -7.62 6.32
C LEU A 28 20.51 -6.21 6.38
N VAL A 29 21.36 -5.18 6.54
CA VAL A 29 20.90 -3.79 6.56
C VAL A 29 20.53 -3.30 5.14
N PHE A 30 21.26 -3.75 4.12
CA PHE A 30 21.05 -3.29 2.75
C PHE A 30 19.89 -4.00 2.03
N PHE A 31 19.59 -5.25 2.37
CA PHE A 31 18.52 -6.04 1.73
C PHE A 31 17.19 -6.02 2.46
N GLY A 32 17.04 -5.23 3.55
CA GLY A 32 15.72 -5.02 4.18
C GLY A 32 15.01 -6.28 4.68
N ILE A 33 15.75 -7.39 4.92
CA ILE A 33 15.19 -8.60 5.51
C ILE A 33 15.31 -8.45 7.04
N GLY A 34 14.34 -7.76 7.63
CA GLY A 34 14.30 -7.48 9.07
C GLY A 34 13.11 -6.62 9.42
N GLY A 35 11.94 -6.89 8.81
CA GLY A 35 10.68 -6.43 9.38
C GLY A 35 10.54 -7.06 10.76
N GLU A 36 10.30 -6.26 11.82
CA GLU A 36 10.08 -6.64 13.20
C GLU A 36 11.32 -6.90 14.07
N VAL A 37 12.29 -5.97 14.07
CA VAL A 37 13.10 -5.73 15.27
C VAL A 37 12.97 -4.25 15.62
N SER A 38 11.83 -3.91 16.17
CA SER A 38 11.59 -2.69 16.92
C SER A 38 12.40 -2.79 18.21
N GLY A 39 13.43 -1.98 18.33
CA GLY A 39 14.19 -1.82 19.58
C GLY A 39 15.70 -2.00 19.43
N GLY A 40 16.42 -0.92 19.25
CA GLY A 40 17.85 -0.95 19.35
C GLY A 40 18.48 0.39 18.94
N LEU A 41 19.30 0.41 17.93
CA LEU A 41 20.10 1.57 17.58
C LEU A 41 19.32 2.66 16.84
N PHE A 42 18.23 2.29 16.15
CA PHE A 42 17.37 3.24 15.44
C PHE A 42 16.45 4.03 16.37
N ASP A 43 15.98 3.45 17.49
CA ASP A 43 15.18 4.18 18.49
C ASP A 43 15.98 5.29 19.18
N ALA A 44 17.28 5.08 19.41
CA ALA A 44 18.15 6.12 19.95
C ALA A 44 18.44 7.26 18.96
N PHE A 45 18.25 7.02 17.66
CA PHE A 45 18.31 8.06 16.61
C PHE A 45 16.94 8.69 16.36
N SER A 46 15.85 7.95 16.53
CA SER A 46 14.48 8.43 16.27
C SER A 46 14.03 9.47 17.31
N ASP A 47 14.45 9.34 18.57
CA ASP A 47 14.11 10.32 19.64
C ASP A 47 14.81 11.70 19.48
N ARG A 48 15.79 11.80 18.58
CA ARG A 48 16.47 13.07 18.27
C ARG A 48 16.24 13.60 16.87
N SER A 49 15.57 12.84 16.00
CA SER A 49 15.56 13.11 14.55
C SER A 49 14.16 13.30 13.93
N GLY A 50 13.08 13.21 14.68
CA GLY A 50 11.74 13.36 14.11
C GLY A 50 11.53 14.73 13.44
N GLY A 51 12.03 15.80 14.05
CA GLY A 51 11.99 17.14 13.47
C GLY A 51 12.92 17.30 12.26
N ASP A 52 14.16 16.85 12.39
CA ASP A 52 15.19 17.00 11.35
C ASP A 52 14.85 16.19 10.08
N VAL A 53 14.18 15.03 10.22
CA VAL A 53 13.79 14.19 9.06
C VAL A 53 12.64 14.82 8.29
N ASN A 54 11.65 15.37 8.97
CA ASN A 54 10.53 16.06 8.33
C ASN A 54 11.00 17.33 7.62
N GLU A 55 11.84 18.15 8.24
CA GLU A 55 12.43 19.34 7.63
C GLU A 55 13.25 19.02 6.37
N GLN A 56 14.07 17.97 6.41
CA GLN A 56 14.80 17.50 5.22
C GLN A 56 13.89 16.98 4.12
N LEU A 57 12.75 16.37 4.49
CA LEU A 57 11.76 15.88 3.54
C LEU A 57 11.03 17.04 2.87
N GLU A 58 10.62 18.05 3.64
CA GLU A 58 10.00 19.28 3.16
C GLU A 58 10.95 20.05 2.22
N GLU A 59 12.21 20.26 2.60
CA GLU A 59 13.21 20.90 1.73
C GLU A 59 13.41 20.15 0.41
N ARG A 60 13.30 18.81 0.44
CA ARG A 60 13.40 17.97 -0.76
C ARG A 60 12.17 18.10 -1.64
N ILE A 61 10.98 18.21 -1.05
CA ILE A 61 9.71 18.47 -1.73
C ILE A 61 9.81 19.81 -2.45
N ASP A 62 10.17 20.87 -1.75
CA ASP A 62 10.30 22.23 -2.30
C ASP A 62 11.20 22.27 -3.53
N LYS A 63 12.38 21.65 -3.45
CA LYS A 63 13.32 21.56 -4.57
C LYS A 63 12.75 20.77 -5.76
N ARG A 64 11.92 19.76 -5.51
CA ARG A 64 11.28 19.00 -6.58
C ARG A 64 10.14 19.77 -7.22
N GLU A 65 9.35 20.48 -6.43
CA GLU A 65 8.30 21.36 -6.94
C GLU A 65 8.87 22.49 -7.80
N GLU A 66 10.00 23.08 -7.39
CA GLU A 66 10.69 24.07 -8.22
C GLU A 66 11.13 23.48 -9.58
N ARG A 67 11.66 22.25 -9.58
CA ARG A 67 11.99 21.55 -10.82
C ARG A 67 10.74 21.26 -11.66
N LEU A 68 9.65 20.90 -11.03
CA LEU A 68 8.39 20.63 -11.72
C LEU A 68 7.76 21.90 -12.32
N ARG A 69 7.98 23.09 -11.72
CA ARG A 69 7.59 24.38 -12.33
C ARG A 69 8.35 24.64 -13.64
N ALA A 70 9.61 24.21 -13.73
CA ALA A 70 10.42 24.34 -14.95
C ALA A 70 10.06 23.30 -16.01
N ASP A 71 9.67 22.08 -15.59
CA ASP A 71 9.26 20.97 -16.45
C ASP A 71 8.03 20.26 -15.87
N PRO A 72 6.81 20.75 -16.18
CA PRO A 72 5.56 20.27 -15.56
C PRO A 72 5.19 18.82 -15.85
N ARG A 73 5.78 18.20 -16.88
CA ARG A 73 5.54 16.81 -17.27
C ARG A 73 6.70 15.87 -16.90
N ASN A 74 7.58 16.30 -16.02
CA ASN A 74 8.73 15.49 -15.60
C ASN A 74 8.28 14.30 -14.74
N GLU A 75 8.11 13.15 -15.38
CA GLU A 75 7.63 11.93 -14.72
C GLU A 75 8.49 11.50 -13.54
N VAL A 76 9.82 11.68 -13.63
CA VAL A 76 10.74 11.29 -12.55
C VAL A 76 10.47 12.14 -11.31
N VAL A 77 10.25 13.43 -11.49
CA VAL A 77 9.94 14.36 -10.41
C VAL A 77 8.55 14.09 -9.85
N LEU A 78 7.54 13.87 -10.71
CA LEU A 78 6.17 13.54 -10.30
C LEU A 78 6.14 12.26 -9.46
N LYS A 79 6.76 11.18 -9.92
CA LYS A 79 6.90 9.92 -9.15
C LYS A 79 7.60 10.10 -7.81
N ALA A 80 8.57 11.00 -7.75
CA ALA A 80 9.29 11.28 -6.52
C ALA A 80 8.41 12.07 -5.53
N LEU A 81 7.64 13.05 -6.00
CA LEU A 81 6.72 13.84 -5.16
C LEU A 81 5.61 12.98 -4.57
N VAL A 82 5.03 12.04 -5.33
CA VAL A 82 4.06 11.07 -4.79
C VAL A 82 4.63 10.32 -3.58
N ARG A 83 5.89 9.87 -3.68
CA ARG A 83 6.55 9.12 -2.59
C ARG A 83 6.87 10.02 -1.40
N ASP A 84 7.32 11.24 -1.66
CA ASP A 84 7.71 12.18 -0.58
C ASP A 84 6.51 12.61 0.23
N TYR A 85 5.42 13.03 -0.41
CA TYR A 85 4.20 13.43 0.27
C TYR A 85 3.56 12.26 1.02
N HIS A 86 3.55 11.05 0.44
CA HIS A 86 3.13 9.85 1.17
C HIS A 86 4.02 9.57 2.39
N SER A 87 5.34 9.79 2.29
CA SER A 87 6.25 9.62 3.42
C SER A 87 6.03 10.67 4.50
N LEU A 88 5.72 11.92 4.12
CA LEU A 88 5.41 13.00 5.04
C LEU A 88 4.11 12.70 5.81
N ALA A 89 3.06 12.25 5.12
CA ALA A 89 1.83 11.81 5.76
C ALA A 89 2.04 10.65 6.74
N ASN A 90 2.85 9.65 6.35
CA ASN A 90 3.18 8.52 7.23
C ASN A 90 3.96 8.94 8.49
N ALA A 91 4.80 9.98 8.40
CA ALA A 91 5.53 10.49 9.55
C ALA A 91 4.61 11.12 10.60
N GLN A 92 3.40 11.54 10.20
CA GLN A 92 2.38 12.09 11.08
C GLN A 92 1.42 11.02 11.64
N LEU A 93 1.53 9.76 11.17
CA LEU A 93 0.65 8.68 11.62
C LEU A 93 0.97 8.31 13.07
N PRO A 94 0.02 8.39 14.02
CA PRO A 94 0.26 8.03 15.40
C PRO A 94 0.58 6.54 15.55
N SER A 95 1.51 6.20 16.45
CA SER A 95 1.88 4.80 16.69
C SER A 95 0.69 3.95 17.08
N GLY A 96 0.53 2.81 16.41
CA GLY A 96 -0.54 1.84 16.70
C GLY A 96 -1.90 2.16 16.09
N THR A 97 -1.99 3.16 15.22
CA THR A 97 -3.21 3.48 14.44
C THR A 97 -2.93 3.29 12.95
N ILE A 98 -4.01 3.08 12.19
CA ILE A 98 -3.98 3.04 10.72
C ILE A 98 -4.77 4.20 10.11
N ASP A 99 -5.44 5.00 10.93
CA ASP A 99 -6.24 6.14 10.49
C ASP A 99 -5.38 7.40 10.48
N TYR A 100 -5.33 8.06 9.34
CA TYR A 100 -4.57 9.29 9.18
C TYR A 100 -5.28 10.46 9.85
N PRO A 101 -4.57 11.30 10.63
CA PRO A 101 -5.10 12.57 11.13
C PRO A 101 -5.36 13.55 9.98
N ASP A 102 -6.16 14.58 10.25
CA ASP A 102 -6.59 15.53 9.21
C ASP A 102 -5.40 16.23 8.53
N ASP A 103 -4.38 16.64 9.30
CA ASP A 103 -3.17 17.27 8.75
C ASP A 103 -2.43 16.32 7.77
N ALA A 104 -2.33 15.04 8.10
CA ALA A 104 -1.72 14.04 7.22
C ALA A 104 -2.56 13.76 5.95
N ARG A 105 -3.86 14.01 5.99
CA ARG A 105 -4.74 13.87 4.82
C ARG A 105 -4.47 14.92 3.77
N ASP A 106 -4.07 16.13 4.16
CA ASP A 106 -3.66 17.17 3.22
C ASP A 106 -2.42 16.73 2.43
N GLU A 107 -1.46 16.10 3.10
CA GLU A 107 -0.27 15.51 2.45
C GLU A 107 -0.64 14.35 1.52
N LEU A 108 -1.56 13.50 1.93
CA LEU A 108 -2.07 12.42 1.06
C LEU A 108 -2.80 12.98 -0.17
N ALA A 109 -3.55 14.07 -0.02
CA ALA A 109 -4.24 14.73 -1.13
C ALA A 109 -3.24 15.30 -2.14
N GLN A 110 -2.15 15.92 -1.67
CA GLN A 110 -1.05 16.37 -2.54
C GLN A 110 -0.40 15.20 -3.27
N ALA A 111 -0.13 14.09 -2.56
CA ALA A 111 0.38 12.88 -3.20
C ALA A 111 -0.57 12.37 -4.31
N GLY A 112 -1.89 12.40 -4.06
CA GLY A 112 -2.93 12.02 -5.01
C GLY A 112 -2.96 12.94 -6.24
N GLU A 113 -2.80 14.26 -6.05
CA GLU A 113 -2.71 15.22 -7.15
C GLU A 113 -1.49 14.93 -8.04
N TYR A 114 -0.31 14.71 -7.44
CA TYR A 114 0.89 14.37 -8.20
C TYR A 114 0.79 13.00 -8.88
N TRP A 115 0.07 12.05 -8.29
CA TRP A 115 -0.25 10.78 -8.95
C TRP A 115 -1.07 11.00 -10.22
N ASN A 116 -2.12 11.79 -10.16
CA ASN A 116 -2.96 12.09 -11.32
C ASN A 116 -2.17 12.83 -12.41
N ARG A 117 -1.35 13.80 -12.03
CA ARG A 117 -0.46 14.50 -12.97
C ARG A 117 0.58 13.57 -13.60
N TYR A 118 1.06 12.58 -12.84
CA TYR A 118 1.94 11.55 -13.39
C TYR A 118 1.22 10.70 -14.45
N LEU A 119 -0.02 10.28 -14.20
CA LEU A 119 -0.82 9.54 -15.17
C LEU A 119 -1.08 10.33 -16.45
N GLU A 120 -1.24 11.65 -16.35
CA GLU A 120 -1.39 12.53 -17.52
C GLU A 120 -0.07 12.78 -18.28
N ALA A 121 1.05 12.68 -17.61
CA ALA A 121 2.37 12.87 -18.21
C ALA A 121 2.93 11.60 -18.85
N GLU A 122 2.55 10.43 -18.32
CA GLU A 122 3.03 9.10 -18.75
C GLU A 122 2.44 8.72 -20.12
N ASP A 123 3.29 8.58 -21.12
CA ASP A 123 2.90 8.22 -22.49
C ASP A 123 2.84 6.70 -22.73
N GLY A 124 3.24 5.88 -21.74
CA GLY A 124 3.33 4.43 -21.86
C GLY A 124 2.43 3.67 -20.88
N LYS A 125 3.03 2.76 -20.14
CA LYS A 125 2.35 2.01 -19.08
C LYS A 125 2.73 2.57 -17.73
N PRO A 126 1.76 2.97 -16.90
CA PRO A 126 2.04 3.48 -15.57
C PRO A 126 2.84 2.48 -14.71
N ASP A 127 3.71 3.02 -13.85
CA ASP A 127 4.52 2.24 -12.93
C ASP A 127 3.65 1.52 -11.90
N ALA A 128 3.57 0.19 -12.02
CA ALA A 128 2.74 -0.64 -11.15
C ALA A 128 3.20 -0.61 -9.67
N SER A 129 4.47 -0.33 -9.40
CA SER A 129 4.94 -0.20 -8.01
C SER A 129 4.48 1.12 -7.41
N LEU A 130 4.52 2.19 -8.19
CA LEU A 130 3.96 3.47 -7.77
C LEU A 130 2.43 3.40 -7.64
N ALA A 131 1.75 2.68 -8.55
CA ALA A 131 0.31 2.46 -8.45
C ALA A 131 -0.09 1.73 -7.15
N ARG A 132 0.70 0.76 -6.69
CA ARG A 132 0.45 0.11 -5.39
C ARG A 132 0.58 1.07 -4.22
N LEU A 133 1.56 1.97 -4.25
CA LEU A 133 1.68 3.02 -3.25
C LEU A 133 0.50 4.00 -3.37
N ALA A 134 0.17 4.46 -4.58
CA ALA A 134 -0.94 5.38 -4.80
C ALA A 134 -2.29 4.78 -4.36
N LEU A 135 -2.48 3.46 -4.49
CA LEU A 135 -3.70 2.80 -4.00
C LEU A 135 -3.91 3.05 -2.50
N THR A 136 -2.84 3.07 -1.69
CA THR A 136 -2.96 3.30 -0.25
C THR A 136 -3.43 4.72 0.10
N LEU A 137 -3.22 5.70 -0.78
CA LEU A 137 -3.71 7.07 -0.59
C LEU A 137 -5.23 7.13 -0.61
N PHE A 138 -5.87 6.30 -1.44
CA PHE A 138 -7.31 6.35 -1.72
C PHE A 138 -8.15 5.39 -0.87
N GLU A 139 -7.51 4.61 0.02
CA GLU A 139 -8.19 3.68 0.92
C GLU A 139 -9.10 4.40 1.93
N GLN A 140 -10.01 3.64 2.55
CA GLN A 140 -11.01 4.17 3.48
C GLN A 140 -10.39 4.88 4.70
N ASN A 141 -9.28 4.37 5.21
CA ASN A 141 -8.54 4.93 6.34
C ASN A 141 -7.63 6.11 5.98
N ALA A 142 -7.56 6.48 4.70
CA ALA A 142 -6.79 7.59 4.16
C ALA A 142 -7.72 8.65 3.57
N LEU A 143 -7.72 8.86 2.26
CA LEU A 143 -8.58 9.85 1.61
C LEU A 143 -10.03 9.38 1.40
N ASN A 144 -10.31 8.07 1.51
CA ASN A 144 -11.61 7.47 1.27
C ASN A 144 -12.20 7.86 -0.10
N GLN A 145 -11.40 7.66 -1.16
CA GLN A 145 -11.78 7.96 -2.55
C GLN A 145 -11.91 6.65 -3.35
N PRO A 146 -13.06 5.97 -3.28
CA PRO A 146 -13.22 4.64 -3.87
C PRO A 146 -13.11 4.62 -5.41
N GLU A 147 -13.45 5.71 -6.09
CA GLU A 147 -13.34 5.82 -7.55
C GLU A 147 -11.87 5.81 -8.00
N GLU A 148 -11.02 6.60 -7.35
CA GLU A 148 -9.58 6.65 -7.57
C GLU A 148 -8.91 5.35 -7.16
N ALA A 149 -9.35 4.74 -6.07
CA ALA A 149 -8.89 3.41 -5.66
C ALA A 149 -9.18 2.34 -6.72
N ALA A 150 -10.38 2.35 -7.31
CA ALA A 150 -10.75 1.43 -8.38
C ALA A 150 -9.95 1.69 -9.68
N ALA A 151 -9.77 2.95 -10.07
CA ALA A 151 -8.97 3.34 -11.23
C ALA A 151 -7.50 2.92 -11.06
N THR A 152 -6.93 3.16 -9.88
CA THR A 152 -5.55 2.77 -9.55
C THR A 152 -5.39 1.24 -9.48
N MET A 153 -6.37 0.52 -8.90
CA MET A 153 -6.36 -0.95 -8.85
C MET A 153 -6.44 -1.57 -10.25
N ARG A 154 -7.11 -0.92 -11.19
CA ARG A 154 -7.15 -1.37 -12.60
C ARG A 154 -5.74 -1.38 -13.21
N ILE A 155 -4.94 -0.33 -12.99
CA ILE A 155 -3.55 -0.25 -13.46
C ILE A 155 -2.74 -1.43 -12.89
N ILE A 156 -2.89 -1.71 -11.60
CA ILE A 156 -2.21 -2.82 -10.93
C ILE A 156 -2.63 -4.17 -11.53
N ALA A 157 -3.94 -4.36 -11.75
CA ALA A 157 -4.48 -5.60 -12.29
C ALA A 157 -4.03 -5.84 -13.74
N GLU A 158 -4.03 -4.80 -14.58
CA GLU A 158 -3.55 -4.86 -15.96
C GLU A 158 -2.05 -5.18 -16.04
N ALA A 159 -1.23 -4.57 -15.18
CA ALA A 159 0.20 -4.81 -15.14
C ALA A 159 0.54 -6.22 -14.63
N GLY A 160 -0.12 -6.69 -13.59
CA GLY A 160 0.14 -8.00 -12.99
C GLY A 160 -0.55 -9.16 -13.66
N ASN A 161 -1.64 -8.92 -14.40
CA ASN A 161 -2.41 -9.88 -15.22
C ASN A 161 -2.69 -11.21 -14.53
N SER A 162 -3.11 -11.18 -13.25
CA SER A 162 -3.46 -12.37 -12.47
C SER A 162 -4.91 -12.32 -12.02
N TYR A 163 -5.54 -13.50 -11.85
CA TYR A 163 -6.96 -13.57 -11.46
C TYR A 163 -7.20 -12.97 -10.07
N GLU A 164 -6.23 -13.07 -9.16
CA GLU A 164 -6.31 -12.50 -7.83
C GLU A 164 -6.42 -10.97 -7.89
N LEU A 165 -5.61 -10.32 -8.72
CA LEU A 165 -5.63 -8.87 -8.88
C LEU A 165 -6.94 -8.41 -9.52
N TYR A 166 -7.51 -9.18 -10.45
CA TYR A 166 -8.82 -8.86 -11.00
C TYR A 166 -9.95 -9.07 -10.00
N ILE A 167 -9.86 -10.04 -9.08
CA ILE A 167 -10.81 -10.14 -7.94
C ILE A 167 -10.72 -8.91 -7.03
N ALA A 168 -9.50 -8.46 -6.72
CA ALA A 168 -9.31 -7.23 -5.95
C ALA A 168 -9.89 -6.01 -6.68
N LEU A 169 -9.77 -5.94 -8.02
CA LEU A 169 -10.41 -4.90 -8.82
C LEU A 169 -11.94 -4.97 -8.74
N VAL A 170 -12.54 -6.17 -8.75
CA VAL A 170 -14.00 -6.34 -8.54
C VAL A 170 -14.42 -5.67 -7.23
N GLN A 171 -13.71 -5.92 -6.14
CA GLN A 171 -14.03 -5.35 -4.83
C GLN A 171 -13.96 -3.81 -4.84
N ARG A 172 -12.89 -3.23 -5.42
CA ARG A 172 -12.73 -1.77 -5.48
C ARG A 172 -13.76 -1.10 -6.40
N ALA A 173 -14.02 -1.70 -7.57
CA ALA A 173 -15.03 -1.20 -8.50
C ALA A 173 -16.43 -1.28 -7.90
N THR A 174 -16.74 -2.33 -7.14
CA THR A 174 -18.01 -2.45 -6.41
C THR A 174 -18.14 -1.37 -5.33
N ALA A 175 -17.08 -1.12 -4.56
CA ALA A 175 -17.06 -0.06 -3.55
C ALA A 175 -17.22 1.34 -4.16
N ALA A 176 -16.72 1.54 -5.38
CA ALA A 176 -16.90 2.76 -6.16
C ALA A 176 -18.27 2.86 -6.85
N GLY A 177 -19.11 1.82 -6.79
CA GLY A 177 -20.37 1.78 -7.54
C GLY A 177 -20.20 1.55 -9.05
N ASP A 178 -18.99 1.30 -9.55
CA ASP A 178 -18.70 0.99 -10.95
C ASP A 178 -19.00 -0.49 -11.25
N THR A 179 -20.28 -0.79 -11.43
CA THR A 179 -20.76 -2.14 -11.73
C THR A 179 -20.20 -2.69 -13.04
N ARG A 180 -19.98 -1.80 -14.03
CA ARG A 180 -19.46 -2.21 -15.34
C ARG A 180 -18.01 -2.71 -15.22
N THR A 181 -17.15 -1.96 -14.56
CA THR A 181 -15.76 -2.39 -14.30
C THR A 181 -15.72 -3.63 -13.44
N ALA A 182 -16.59 -3.74 -12.42
CA ALA A 182 -16.70 -4.93 -11.59
C ALA A 182 -17.06 -6.19 -12.41
N ASP A 183 -18.02 -6.10 -13.32
CA ASP A 183 -18.42 -7.21 -14.19
C ASP A 183 -17.31 -7.64 -15.14
N LEU A 184 -16.67 -6.69 -15.81
CA LEU A 184 -15.55 -6.96 -16.72
C LEU A 184 -14.36 -7.59 -15.99
N ALA A 185 -14.03 -7.08 -14.80
CA ALA A 185 -12.97 -7.61 -13.96
C ALA A 185 -13.29 -9.04 -13.49
N ALA A 186 -14.54 -9.31 -13.08
CA ALA A 186 -14.99 -10.65 -12.69
C ALA A 186 -14.84 -11.66 -13.84
N GLN A 187 -15.25 -11.28 -15.04
CA GLN A 187 -15.07 -12.12 -16.22
C GLN A 187 -13.59 -12.38 -16.51
N LYS A 188 -12.77 -11.34 -16.48
CA LYS A 188 -11.33 -11.46 -16.71
C LYS A 188 -10.64 -12.34 -15.67
N ALA A 189 -11.03 -12.25 -14.39
CA ALA A 189 -10.54 -13.13 -13.34
C ALA A 189 -10.83 -14.62 -13.65
N VAL A 190 -12.04 -14.93 -14.08
CA VAL A 190 -12.43 -16.32 -14.46
C VAL A 190 -11.65 -16.80 -15.69
N ASP A 191 -11.42 -15.92 -16.67
CA ASP A 191 -10.67 -16.28 -17.88
C ASP A 191 -9.21 -16.59 -17.57
N LEU A 192 -8.58 -15.82 -16.70
CA LEU A 192 -7.18 -16.00 -16.27
C LEU A 192 -6.99 -17.19 -15.31
N ALA A 193 -8.06 -17.64 -14.65
CA ALA A 193 -7.98 -18.69 -13.66
C ALA A 193 -7.60 -20.05 -14.28
N PRO A 194 -6.73 -20.85 -13.62
CA PRO A 194 -6.47 -22.23 -13.99
C PRO A 194 -7.77 -23.03 -14.09
N LYS A 195 -7.87 -23.98 -15.01
CA LYS A 195 -9.10 -24.76 -15.27
C LYS A 195 -9.72 -25.33 -13.99
N ARG A 196 -8.89 -25.86 -13.07
CA ARG A 196 -9.31 -26.42 -11.77
C ARG A 196 -9.93 -25.40 -10.82
N LEU A 197 -9.58 -24.12 -10.95
CA LEU A 197 -9.99 -23.06 -10.03
C LEU A 197 -11.13 -22.19 -10.60
N LYS A 198 -11.49 -22.34 -11.89
CA LYS A 198 -12.48 -21.46 -12.54
C LYS A 198 -13.81 -21.36 -11.79
N LYS A 199 -14.32 -22.48 -11.26
CA LYS A 199 -15.57 -22.48 -10.49
C LYS A 199 -15.44 -21.69 -9.18
N GLN A 200 -14.32 -21.88 -8.48
CA GLN A 200 -14.03 -21.17 -7.22
C GLN A 200 -13.82 -19.67 -7.48
N VAL A 201 -13.03 -19.31 -8.50
CA VAL A 201 -12.77 -17.93 -8.87
C VAL A 201 -14.07 -17.22 -9.28
N LYS A 202 -14.97 -17.90 -10.01
CA LYS A 202 -16.30 -17.34 -10.34
C LYS A 202 -17.09 -17.06 -9.06
N GLN A 203 -17.11 -17.97 -8.10
CA GLN A 203 -17.80 -17.76 -6.83
C GLN A 203 -17.19 -16.59 -6.02
N GLN A 204 -15.86 -16.49 -5.99
CA GLN A 204 -15.16 -15.38 -5.33
C GLN A 204 -15.46 -14.04 -6.01
N ALA A 205 -15.45 -14.00 -7.33
CA ALA A 205 -15.75 -12.79 -8.07
C ALA A 205 -17.21 -12.33 -7.87
N GLU A 206 -18.17 -13.26 -7.84
CA GLU A 206 -19.57 -12.92 -7.51
C GLU A 206 -19.73 -12.46 -6.06
N ALA A 207 -19.05 -13.11 -5.11
CA ALA A 207 -19.02 -12.67 -3.72
C ALA A 207 -18.40 -11.27 -3.54
N ALA A 208 -17.37 -10.95 -4.34
CA ALA A 208 -16.70 -9.66 -4.35
C ALA A 208 -17.58 -8.50 -4.85
N LYS A 209 -18.66 -8.78 -5.57
CA LYS A 209 -19.68 -7.81 -6.00
C LYS A 209 -20.71 -7.51 -4.91
N ALA A 210 -20.75 -8.31 -3.84
CA ALA A 210 -21.62 -7.99 -2.73
C ALA A 210 -21.08 -6.74 -2.01
N PRO A 211 -21.93 -5.77 -1.66
CA PRO A 211 -21.49 -4.66 -0.83
C PRO A 211 -20.89 -5.19 0.47
N PRO A 212 -19.84 -4.55 1.02
CA PRO A 212 -19.29 -4.96 2.30
C PRO A 212 -20.44 -5.02 3.32
N PRO A 213 -20.43 -6.02 4.24
CA PRO A 213 -21.44 -6.09 5.28
C PRO A 213 -21.45 -4.73 5.97
N THR A 214 -22.56 -4.01 5.88
CA THR A 214 -22.77 -2.80 6.67
C THR A 214 -22.55 -3.22 8.12
N GLU A 215 -21.55 -2.68 8.77
CA GLU A 215 -21.36 -2.84 10.21
C GLU A 215 -22.67 -2.37 10.85
N GLN A 216 -23.52 -3.34 11.21
CA GLN A 216 -24.72 -3.05 11.95
C GLN A 216 -24.24 -2.42 13.24
N ALA A 217 -24.58 -1.12 13.41
CA ALA A 217 -24.31 -0.42 14.65
C ALA A 217 -24.72 -1.32 15.81
N PRO A 218 -23.86 -1.53 16.83
CA PRO A 218 -24.20 -2.35 17.99
C PRO A 218 -25.33 -1.65 18.74
N GLY A 219 -26.58 -2.05 18.51
CA GLY A 219 -27.73 -1.46 19.19
C GLY A 219 -29.10 -1.71 18.58
N GLN A 220 -29.25 -2.31 17.43
CA GLN A 220 -30.61 -2.73 17.00
C GLN A 220 -30.86 -4.17 17.45
N ALA A 221 -31.43 -4.28 18.64
CA ALA A 221 -32.08 -5.52 19.07
C ALA A 221 -33.18 -5.89 18.05
N PRO A 222 -33.33 -7.18 17.69
CA PRO A 222 -34.38 -7.61 16.79
C PRO A 222 -35.74 -7.21 17.42
N ALA A 223 -36.60 -6.58 16.63
CA ALA A 223 -37.93 -6.22 17.03
C ALA A 223 -38.63 -7.47 17.59
N PRO A 224 -39.40 -7.34 18.71
CA PRO A 224 -40.12 -8.46 19.29
C PRO A 224 -41.06 -9.05 18.23
N GLN A 225 -40.89 -10.33 17.91
CA GLN A 225 -41.89 -11.07 17.15
C GLN A 225 -43.20 -11.06 17.91
N GLU A 226 -44.22 -10.42 17.38
CA GLU A 226 -45.60 -10.51 17.92
C GLU A 226 -46.00 -11.98 17.96
N ALA A 227 -46.28 -12.44 19.16
CA ALA A 227 -46.84 -13.76 19.40
C ALA A 227 -48.21 -13.86 18.73
N PRO A 228 -48.56 -14.99 18.11
CA PRO A 228 -49.90 -15.16 17.50
C PRO A 228 -50.99 -15.08 18.58
N THR A 229 -51.94 -14.18 18.38
CA THR A 229 -53.14 -14.04 19.18
C THR A 229 -53.94 -15.32 19.13
N PRO A 230 -54.39 -15.87 20.27
CA PRO A 230 -55.28 -17.03 20.28
C PRO A 230 -56.67 -16.65 19.77
N THR A 231 -57.14 -17.38 18.78
CA THR A 231 -58.51 -17.31 18.26
C THR A 231 -59.46 -17.80 19.34
N PRO A 232 -60.58 -17.09 19.67
CA PRO A 232 -61.59 -17.60 20.57
C PRO A 232 -62.46 -18.66 19.88
N GLU A 233 -62.45 -19.87 20.44
CA GLU A 233 -63.46 -20.90 20.14
C GLU A 233 -64.86 -20.47 20.60
N GLN A 234 -65.81 -20.57 19.66
CA GLN A 234 -67.24 -20.67 19.95
C GLN A 234 -67.68 -22.10 19.73
#